data_0327b54c7d5b5cad973b4a025129aba3
#
_entry.id   0327b54c7d5b5cad973b4a025129aba3
#
_cell.length_a   1.000
_cell.length_b   1.000
_cell.length_c   1.000
_cell.angle_alpha   90.00
_cell.angle_beta   90.00
_cell.angle_gamma   90.00
#
_symmetry.space_group_name_H-M   'P 1'
#
loop_
_entity.id
_entity.type
_entity.pdbx_description
1 polymer ?
#
loop_
_entity_poly.entity_id
_entity_poly.type
_entity_poly.pdbx_seq_one_letter_code
_entity_poly.pdbx_strand_id
1 'polypeptide(L)'
;MKQIPRGLWTAILLLLPFNLDGAIDIIFDYSYDSGNYFTNERKYIMEQVGYVFESRMGGESYAGYRPSEDLGLGSINGAGLNFTNPTTGSTIQPGIGSTTSEGNVIGKANELIIFLGARSLAGSTLASAGQTGRTGYSGLGSDVTAFSNALGAKDSTSNFEPIAGSSQVNTNKTFYYDTDLTTHNDALSSGKTDFYTVMVHEIGHVMGFSSNNAWNANKSGSSWTGANAKAEYNNQNVPMYSTAHWDLPTDGGAGNSGSLNPSKVNCNCHPSMLPSIGINSRSSFSDLDFALLKDIGYSISGSPTGTNIGGTFTDPVWGGTYEIPVKETYADWLSGGGGGGGGGGGGGGGGGGGGGGGGGGGGGSAAPEPAYIFTLLGGFMTLIFGKKNLPNLRRKISFFSK
;
A
#
# COMPACT_ATOMS: atom_id res chain seq x y z
N MET A 1 -33.58 -18.93 65.34
CA MET A 1 -32.62 -18.38 64.36
C MET A 1 -32.58 -19.31 63.16
N LYS A 2 -33.19 -18.87 62.05
CA LYS A 2 -33.24 -19.66 60.80
C LYS A 2 -32.05 -19.24 59.92
N GLN A 3 -31.17 -20.18 59.53
CA GLN A 3 -30.07 -19.93 58.62
C GLN A 3 -30.60 -19.78 57.21
N ILE A 4 -30.15 -18.71 56.53
CA ILE A 4 -30.43 -18.40 55.13
C ILE A 4 -29.36 -19.18 54.30
N PRO A 5 -29.74 -19.95 53.29
CA PRO A 5 -28.75 -20.63 52.43
C PRO A 5 -28.06 -19.62 51.55
N ARG A 6 -26.72 -19.72 51.49
CA ARG A 6 -25.87 -18.94 50.57
C ARG A 6 -26.13 -19.43 49.14
N GLY A 7 -26.86 -18.64 48.37
CA GLY A 7 -27.06 -18.84 46.96
C GLY A 7 -25.74 -18.70 46.19
N LEU A 8 -25.43 -19.70 45.42
CA LEU A 8 -24.34 -19.79 44.47
C LEU A 8 -24.60 -18.80 43.31
N TRP A 9 -23.91 -17.68 43.30
CA TRP A 9 -23.91 -16.78 42.12
C TRP A 9 -23.00 -17.38 41.07
N THR A 10 -23.56 -18.15 40.15
CA THR A 10 -22.89 -18.55 38.92
C THR A 10 -22.86 -17.31 38.02
N ALA A 11 -21.72 -16.66 37.95
CA ALA A 11 -21.46 -15.62 36.94
C ALA A 11 -21.45 -16.31 35.59
N ILE A 12 -22.53 -16.17 34.83
CA ILE A 12 -22.54 -16.47 33.39
C ILE A 12 -21.72 -15.37 32.75
N LEU A 13 -20.44 -15.68 32.49
CA LEU A 13 -19.60 -14.88 31.62
C LEU A 13 -20.17 -15.05 30.19
N LEU A 14 -21.05 -14.13 29.79
CA LEU A 14 -21.43 -14.01 28.39
C LEU A 14 -20.11 -13.71 27.63
N LEU A 15 -19.56 -14.71 26.99
CA LEU A 15 -18.63 -14.53 25.90
C LEU A 15 -19.42 -13.88 24.76
N LEU A 16 -19.55 -12.56 24.84
CA LEU A 16 -19.87 -11.77 23.63
C LEU A 16 -18.75 -12.08 22.65
N PRO A 17 -19.06 -12.43 21.41
CA PRO A 17 -18.03 -12.47 20.39
C PRO A 17 -17.38 -11.07 20.41
N PHE A 18 -16.14 -11.00 20.82
CA PHE A 18 -15.32 -9.84 20.52
C PHE A 18 -15.24 -9.82 18.99
N ASN A 19 -16.12 -9.03 18.37
CA ASN A 19 -15.86 -8.54 17.05
C ASN A 19 -14.54 -7.79 17.19
N LEU A 20 -13.47 -8.35 16.64
CA LEU A 20 -12.25 -7.63 16.35
C LEU A 20 -12.57 -6.71 15.14
N ASP A 21 -13.50 -5.77 15.37
CA ASP A 21 -13.80 -4.69 14.45
C ASP A 21 -12.62 -3.72 14.50
N GLY A 22 -11.66 -3.86 13.60
CA GLY A 22 -10.53 -2.97 13.56
C GLY A 22 -9.41 -3.35 12.60
N ALA A 23 -9.45 -4.53 11.98
CA ALA A 23 -8.48 -4.85 10.94
C ALA A 23 -8.81 -4.07 9.67
N ILE A 24 -7.81 -3.48 9.04
CA ILE A 24 -7.93 -2.95 7.68
C ILE A 24 -8.20 -4.11 6.71
N ASP A 25 -9.11 -3.91 5.78
CA ASP A 25 -9.38 -4.80 4.64
C ASP A 25 -8.87 -4.13 3.37
N ILE A 26 -7.92 -4.74 2.68
CA ILE A 26 -7.35 -4.21 1.45
C ILE A 26 -8.12 -4.79 0.27
N ILE A 27 -8.95 -3.95 -0.34
CA ILE A 27 -9.83 -4.32 -1.44
C ILE A 27 -9.17 -3.95 -2.76
N PHE A 28 -8.87 -4.95 -3.58
CA PHE A 28 -8.40 -4.74 -4.95
C PHE A 28 -9.59 -4.57 -5.90
N ASP A 29 -9.71 -3.37 -6.47
CA ASP A 29 -10.79 -3.01 -7.38
C ASP A 29 -10.30 -3.01 -8.83
N TYR A 30 -10.90 -3.87 -9.66
CA TYR A 30 -10.53 -4.08 -11.06
C TYR A 30 -11.46 -3.33 -12.02
N SER A 31 -12.30 -2.41 -11.55
CA SER A 31 -13.23 -1.64 -12.36
C SER A 31 -12.55 -0.86 -13.50
N TYR A 32 -11.25 -0.60 -13.36
CA TYR A 32 -10.43 0.04 -14.39
C TYR A 32 -9.56 -0.93 -15.19
N ASP A 33 -9.64 -2.24 -14.97
CA ASP A 33 -8.90 -3.25 -15.76
C ASP A 33 -9.64 -3.60 -17.05
N SER A 34 -9.88 -2.62 -17.91
CA SER A 34 -10.60 -2.81 -19.16
C SER A 34 -9.91 -3.76 -20.15
N GLY A 35 -8.64 -4.05 -19.94
CA GLY A 35 -7.86 -5.01 -20.72
C GLY A 35 -7.98 -6.46 -20.22
N ASN A 36 -8.70 -6.71 -19.13
CA ASN A 36 -8.81 -8.01 -18.46
C ASN A 36 -7.42 -8.63 -18.17
N TYR A 37 -6.49 -7.80 -17.77
CA TYR A 37 -5.14 -8.26 -17.43
C TYR A 37 -5.15 -9.16 -16.19
N PHE A 38 -5.97 -8.85 -15.19
CA PHE A 38 -6.04 -9.61 -13.94
C PHE A 38 -6.94 -10.85 -14.10
N THR A 39 -6.32 -11.97 -14.54
CA THR A 39 -6.95 -13.30 -14.51
C THR A 39 -7.17 -13.79 -13.09
N ASN A 40 -7.89 -14.90 -12.90
CA ASN A 40 -8.10 -15.48 -11.57
C ASN A 40 -6.78 -15.77 -10.83
N GLU A 41 -5.76 -16.27 -11.52
CA GLU A 41 -4.43 -16.51 -10.94
C GLU A 41 -3.81 -15.21 -10.40
N ARG A 42 -3.89 -14.13 -11.18
CA ARG A 42 -3.33 -12.83 -10.77
C ARG A 42 -4.15 -12.18 -9.67
N LYS A 43 -5.48 -12.32 -9.70
CA LYS A 43 -6.36 -11.86 -8.62
C LYS A 43 -6.05 -12.59 -7.32
N TYR A 44 -5.89 -13.91 -7.37
CA TYR A 44 -5.47 -14.68 -6.20
C TYR A 44 -4.13 -14.19 -5.63
N ILE A 45 -3.12 -13.96 -6.48
CA ILE A 45 -1.83 -13.43 -6.03
C ILE A 45 -2.03 -12.06 -5.37
N MET A 46 -2.89 -11.20 -5.91
CA MET A 46 -3.19 -9.89 -5.29
C MET A 46 -3.82 -10.03 -3.92
N GLU A 47 -4.78 -10.97 -3.74
CA GLU A 47 -5.35 -11.24 -2.41
C GLU A 47 -4.28 -11.64 -1.39
N GLN A 48 -3.30 -12.46 -1.80
CA GLN A 48 -2.20 -12.82 -0.92
C GLN A 48 -1.25 -11.63 -0.67
N VAL A 49 -1.07 -10.73 -1.65
CA VAL A 49 -0.34 -9.46 -1.47
C VAL A 49 -1.03 -8.57 -0.45
N GLY A 50 -2.35 -8.41 -0.51
CA GLY A 50 -3.14 -7.69 0.50
C GLY A 50 -2.95 -8.29 1.89
N TYR A 51 -3.03 -9.61 1.96
CA TYR A 51 -2.90 -10.34 3.22
C TYR A 51 -1.53 -10.16 3.92
N VAL A 52 -0.46 -9.87 3.18
CA VAL A 52 0.84 -9.50 3.78
C VAL A 52 0.68 -8.34 4.76
N PHE A 53 -0.06 -7.32 4.37
CA PHE A 53 -0.29 -6.12 5.19
C PHE A 53 -1.38 -6.36 6.24
N GLU A 54 -2.53 -6.90 5.84
CA GLU A 54 -3.66 -7.18 6.73
C GLU A 54 -3.26 -8.04 7.93
N SER A 55 -2.49 -9.10 7.70
CA SER A 55 -2.04 -10.01 8.75
C SER A 55 -1.15 -9.36 9.81
N ARG A 56 -0.48 -8.26 9.47
CA ARG A 56 0.39 -7.49 10.37
C ARG A 56 -0.31 -6.24 10.94
N MET A 57 -1.44 -5.83 10.38
CA MET A 57 -2.17 -4.61 10.72
C MET A 57 -3.51 -4.90 11.44
N GLY A 58 -3.65 -6.05 12.08
CA GLY A 58 -4.89 -6.50 12.72
C GLY A 58 -5.40 -5.65 13.89
N GLY A 59 -4.61 -4.72 14.39
CA GLY A 59 -5.01 -3.74 15.42
C GLY A 59 -5.25 -2.34 14.87
N GLU A 60 -5.16 -2.15 13.55
CA GLU A 60 -5.33 -0.85 12.92
C GLU A 60 -6.81 -0.56 12.69
N SER A 61 -7.25 0.61 13.12
CA SER A 61 -8.59 1.14 12.83
C SER A 61 -8.46 2.17 11.71
N TYR A 62 -8.97 1.84 10.53
CA TYR A 62 -8.95 2.71 9.37
C TYR A 62 -10.19 3.60 9.36
N ALA A 63 -10.00 4.90 9.42
CA ALA A 63 -11.14 5.82 9.49
C ALA A 63 -11.86 5.91 8.13
N GLY A 64 -13.18 6.04 8.19
CA GLY A 64 -13.97 6.39 7.01
C GLY A 64 -13.82 7.86 6.63
N TYR A 65 -13.94 8.11 5.33
CA TYR A 65 -13.82 9.45 4.75
C TYR A 65 -15.11 9.94 4.10
N ARG A 66 -16.19 9.15 4.10
CA ARG A 66 -17.46 9.56 3.52
C ARG A 66 -18.05 10.70 4.35
N PRO A 67 -18.28 11.90 3.73
CA PRO A 67 -18.65 13.08 4.50
C PRO A 67 -19.93 12.89 5.33
N SER A 68 -20.98 12.33 4.77
CA SER A 68 -22.27 12.16 5.46
C SER A 68 -22.26 10.96 6.41
N GLU A 69 -21.78 9.80 5.95
CA GLU A 69 -21.93 8.51 6.63
C GLU A 69 -20.92 8.34 7.75
N ASP A 70 -19.65 8.69 7.50
CA ASP A 70 -18.57 8.46 8.45
C ASP A 70 -18.32 9.71 9.34
N LEU A 71 -18.52 10.90 8.79
CA LEU A 71 -18.16 12.16 9.45
C LEU A 71 -19.36 13.02 9.86
N GLY A 72 -20.58 12.68 9.45
CA GLY A 72 -21.80 13.43 9.75
C GLY A 72 -21.86 14.84 9.13
N LEU A 73 -21.15 15.05 8.01
CA LEU A 73 -20.99 16.35 7.33
C LEU A 73 -21.86 16.42 6.08
N GLY A 74 -23.16 16.67 6.26
CA GLY A 74 -24.17 16.60 5.18
C GLY A 74 -24.07 17.67 4.09
N SER A 75 -23.26 18.73 4.27
CA SER A 75 -23.15 19.82 3.29
C SER A 75 -21.94 19.71 2.36
N ILE A 76 -21.07 18.72 2.52
CA ILE A 76 -19.86 18.57 1.70
C ILE A 76 -20.23 18.07 0.31
N ASN A 77 -19.77 18.78 -0.72
CA ASN A 77 -19.99 18.48 -2.13
C ASN A 77 -18.66 18.43 -2.88
N GLY A 78 -18.54 17.53 -3.86
CA GLY A 78 -17.41 17.44 -4.76
C GLY A 78 -16.15 16.78 -4.17
N ALA A 79 -16.23 16.28 -2.92
CA ALA A 79 -15.14 15.53 -2.35
C ALA A 79 -14.88 14.25 -3.18
N GLY A 80 -13.65 14.09 -3.66
CA GLY A 80 -13.30 12.97 -4.53
C GLY A 80 -11.81 12.68 -4.53
N LEU A 81 -11.47 11.60 -5.22
CA LEU A 81 -10.10 11.19 -5.49
C LEU A 81 -9.61 11.82 -6.80
N ASN A 82 -8.29 11.84 -6.99
CA ASN A 82 -7.66 12.22 -8.24
C ASN A 82 -6.45 11.29 -8.47
N PHE A 83 -6.51 10.48 -9.51
CA PHE A 83 -5.42 9.57 -9.85
C PHE A 83 -5.38 9.24 -11.34
N THR A 84 -4.29 8.61 -11.75
CA THR A 84 -4.14 8.13 -13.13
C THR A 84 -4.86 6.79 -13.29
N ASN A 85 -5.76 6.70 -14.26
CA ASN A 85 -6.40 5.43 -14.63
C ASN A 85 -5.34 4.38 -14.94
N PRO A 86 -5.32 3.27 -14.23
CA PRO A 86 -4.24 2.29 -14.33
C PRO A 86 -4.18 1.57 -15.68
N THR A 87 -5.23 1.64 -16.50
CA THR A 87 -5.24 1.03 -17.85
C THR A 87 -5.08 2.07 -18.95
N THR A 88 -5.74 3.22 -18.89
CA THR A 88 -5.71 4.19 -19.98
C THR A 88 -4.64 5.28 -19.83
N GLY A 89 -4.17 5.50 -18.61
CA GLY A 89 -3.25 6.59 -18.29
C GLY A 89 -3.91 7.97 -18.18
N SER A 90 -5.23 8.08 -18.36
CA SER A 90 -5.97 9.33 -18.21
C SER A 90 -6.23 9.64 -16.73
N THR A 91 -6.37 10.92 -16.41
CA THR A 91 -6.79 11.33 -15.06
C THR A 91 -8.25 10.99 -14.82
N ILE A 92 -8.56 10.41 -13.67
CA ILE A 92 -9.93 10.12 -13.20
C ILE A 92 -10.17 10.70 -11.82
N GLN A 93 -11.44 11.05 -11.55
CA GLN A 93 -11.83 11.74 -10.33
C GLN A 93 -13.16 11.21 -9.78
N PRO A 94 -13.19 9.96 -9.26
CA PRO A 94 -14.39 9.44 -8.63
C PRO A 94 -14.68 10.15 -7.30
N GLY A 95 -15.96 10.28 -6.95
CA GLY A 95 -16.38 10.87 -5.67
C GLY A 95 -16.09 9.94 -4.49
N ILE A 96 -15.71 10.50 -3.33
CA ILE A 96 -15.69 9.78 -2.06
C ILE A 96 -17.14 9.44 -1.69
N GLY A 97 -17.41 8.19 -1.30
CA GLY A 97 -18.76 7.66 -1.08
C GLY A 97 -19.44 7.12 -2.34
N SER A 98 -18.84 7.30 -3.54
CA SER A 98 -19.37 6.65 -4.74
C SER A 98 -19.05 5.16 -4.77
N THR A 99 -19.89 4.39 -5.47
CA THR A 99 -19.72 2.96 -5.64
C THR A 99 -19.04 2.68 -6.99
N THR A 100 -18.04 1.83 -7.00
CA THR A 100 -17.36 1.37 -8.22
C THR A 100 -18.24 0.41 -9.01
N SER A 101 -17.87 0.05 -10.24
CA SER A 101 -18.61 -0.96 -11.02
C SER A 101 -18.51 -2.37 -10.42
N GLU A 102 -17.57 -2.62 -9.53
CA GLU A 102 -17.45 -3.87 -8.76
C GLU A 102 -18.25 -3.83 -7.43
N GLY A 103 -18.92 -2.71 -7.12
CA GLY A 103 -19.74 -2.58 -5.92
C GLY A 103 -19.02 -2.03 -4.68
N ASN A 104 -17.72 -1.71 -4.78
CA ASN A 104 -16.93 -1.20 -3.66
C ASN A 104 -17.24 0.29 -3.40
N VAL A 105 -17.35 0.69 -2.13
CA VAL A 105 -17.67 2.07 -1.74
C VAL A 105 -16.40 2.81 -1.34
N ILE A 106 -16.05 3.85 -2.09
CA ILE A 106 -14.80 4.62 -1.90
C ILE A 106 -14.81 5.36 -0.56
N GLY A 107 -13.77 5.14 0.23
CA GLY A 107 -13.54 5.84 1.50
C GLY A 107 -14.37 5.31 2.66
N LYS A 108 -14.88 4.10 2.60
CA LYS A 108 -15.55 3.41 3.72
C LYS A 108 -14.57 3.08 4.83
N ALA A 109 -15.04 3.13 6.08
CA ALA A 109 -14.23 2.79 7.24
C ALA A 109 -13.73 1.33 7.18
N ASN A 110 -12.52 1.11 7.65
CA ASN A 110 -11.82 -0.17 7.67
C ASN A 110 -11.59 -0.82 6.29
N GLU A 111 -11.75 -0.08 5.20
CA GLU A 111 -11.51 -0.56 3.83
C GLU A 111 -10.53 0.37 3.11
N LEU A 112 -9.45 -0.19 2.56
CA LEU A 112 -8.54 0.49 1.65
C LEU A 112 -8.73 -0.04 0.23
N ILE A 113 -9.37 0.74 -0.62
CA ILE A 113 -9.54 0.36 -2.03
C ILE A 113 -8.28 0.72 -2.81
N ILE A 114 -7.76 -0.25 -3.56
CA ILE A 114 -6.65 -0.08 -4.47
C ILE A 114 -7.10 -0.42 -5.89
N PHE A 115 -7.19 0.60 -6.74
CA PHE A 115 -7.58 0.45 -8.14
C PHE A 115 -6.47 -0.16 -8.97
N LEU A 116 -6.75 -1.28 -9.63
CA LEU A 116 -5.79 -2.04 -10.42
C LEU A 116 -6.09 -1.98 -11.91
N GLY A 117 -5.02 -2.05 -12.71
CA GLY A 117 -5.08 -2.19 -14.14
C GLY A 117 -3.69 -2.40 -14.74
N ALA A 118 -3.63 -2.52 -16.06
CA ALA A 118 -2.36 -2.73 -16.73
C ALA A 118 -2.31 -1.96 -18.03
N ARG A 119 -1.13 -1.41 -18.33
CA ARG A 119 -0.85 -0.69 -19.57
C ARG A 119 0.64 -0.74 -19.92
N SER A 120 0.98 -0.32 -21.10
CA SER A 120 2.38 -0.11 -21.49
C SER A 120 2.99 1.02 -20.66
N LEU A 121 4.08 0.72 -19.95
CA LEU A 121 4.88 1.70 -19.23
C LEU A 121 6.25 1.82 -19.92
N ALA A 122 6.86 3.00 -19.77
CA ALA A 122 8.14 3.29 -20.42
C ALA A 122 9.32 2.59 -19.73
N GLY A 123 10.36 2.33 -20.47
CA GLY A 123 11.65 1.87 -19.97
C GLY A 123 11.62 0.50 -19.30
N SER A 124 12.31 0.40 -18.18
CA SER A 124 12.44 -0.84 -17.40
C SER A 124 11.39 -0.99 -16.30
N THR A 125 10.51 -0.03 -16.11
CA THR A 125 9.46 -0.05 -15.10
C THR A 125 8.65 -1.35 -15.16
N LEU A 126 8.54 -2.06 -14.05
CA LEU A 126 7.79 -3.31 -13.93
C LEU A 126 6.31 -3.03 -13.64
N ALA A 127 6.07 -2.16 -12.69
CA ALA A 127 4.76 -1.66 -12.30
C ALA A 127 4.94 -0.26 -11.69
N SER A 128 3.87 0.37 -11.27
CA SER A 128 3.91 1.64 -10.55
C SER A 128 2.65 1.80 -9.73
N ALA A 129 2.79 2.19 -8.48
CA ALA A 129 1.68 2.42 -7.59
C ALA A 129 1.87 3.67 -6.72
N GLY A 130 0.79 4.07 -6.07
CA GLY A 130 0.81 5.16 -5.09
C GLY A 130 -0.58 5.45 -4.55
N GLN A 131 -0.59 6.26 -3.50
CA GLN A 131 -1.83 6.81 -2.97
C GLN A 131 -2.52 7.72 -3.98
N THR A 132 -3.84 7.79 -3.92
CA THR A 132 -4.60 8.74 -4.74
C THR A 132 -4.45 10.17 -4.19
N GLY A 133 -4.45 11.15 -5.10
CA GLY A 133 -4.67 12.55 -4.74
C GLY A 133 -6.14 12.82 -4.38
N ARG A 134 -6.44 14.06 -4.03
CA ARG A 134 -7.79 14.52 -3.67
C ARG A 134 -8.24 15.62 -4.61
N THR A 135 -9.55 15.70 -4.86
CA THR A 135 -10.18 16.84 -5.56
C THR A 135 -10.52 17.94 -4.57
N GLY A 136 -10.83 19.13 -5.08
CA GLY A 136 -11.44 20.20 -4.29
C GLY A 136 -12.84 19.79 -3.83
N TYR A 137 -13.28 20.39 -2.72
CA TYR A 137 -14.61 20.21 -2.16
C TYR A 137 -15.17 21.55 -1.66
N SER A 138 -16.49 21.63 -1.49
CA SER A 138 -17.21 22.82 -1.02
C SER A 138 -18.32 22.40 -0.05
N GLY A 139 -18.88 23.37 0.69
CA GLY A 139 -19.96 23.14 1.65
C GLY A 139 -20.15 24.31 2.61
N LEU A 140 -20.89 24.11 3.68
CA LEU A 140 -20.97 25.06 4.79
C LEU A 140 -19.58 25.20 5.45
N GLY A 141 -19.23 26.41 5.90
CA GLY A 141 -17.91 26.70 6.44
C GLY A 141 -17.49 25.78 7.62
N SER A 142 -18.44 25.41 8.50
CA SER A 142 -18.20 24.45 9.59
C SER A 142 -17.83 23.09 9.09
N ASP A 143 -18.60 22.55 8.11
CA ASP A 143 -18.41 21.22 7.56
C ASP A 143 -17.11 21.15 6.74
N VAL A 144 -16.83 22.20 5.93
CA VAL A 144 -15.57 22.32 5.20
C VAL A 144 -14.36 22.27 6.15
N THR A 145 -14.44 22.99 7.28
CA THR A 145 -13.38 22.98 8.29
C THR A 145 -13.24 21.61 8.94
N ALA A 146 -14.36 20.98 9.33
CA ALA A 146 -14.33 19.64 9.95
C ALA A 146 -13.79 18.58 9.01
N PHE A 147 -14.21 18.58 7.72
CA PHE A 147 -13.70 17.68 6.69
C PHE A 147 -12.20 17.89 6.43
N SER A 148 -11.76 19.13 6.32
CA SER A 148 -10.35 19.47 6.18
C SER A 148 -9.51 18.94 7.36
N ASN A 149 -10.01 19.08 8.58
CA ASN A 149 -9.35 18.58 9.78
C ASN A 149 -9.29 17.04 9.80
N ALA A 150 -10.37 16.36 9.42
CA ALA A 150 -10.40 14.90 9.30
C ALA A 150 -9.36 14.38 8.30
N LEU A 151 -9.30 15.01 7.13
CA LEU A 151 -8.29 14.68 6.11
C LEU A 151 -6.86 14.99 6.59
N GLY A 152 -6.67 16.11 7.29
CA GLY A 152 -5.36 16.51 7.82
C GLY A 152 -4.87 15.62 8.96
N ALA A 153 -5.77 15.05 9.75
CA ALA A 153 -5.43 14.10 10.81
C ALA A 153 -4.84 12.80 10.24
N LYS A 154 -5.19 12.46 9.00
CA LYS A 154 -4.74 11.27 8.28
C LYS A 154 -3.49 11.48 7.41
N ASP A 155 -3.02 12.69 7.31
CA ASP A 155 -1.75 13.06 6.68
C ASP A 155 -1.05 14.13 7.52
N SER A 156 -0.75 13.78 8.76
CA SER A 156 0.01 14.61 9.71
C SER A 156 1.49 14.20 9.72
N THR A 157 2.29 14.89 10.50
CA THR A 157 3.72 14.56 10.65
C THR A 157 3.98 13.25 11.42
N SER A 158 2.97 12.65 12.02
CA SER A 158 3.07 11.41 12.81
C SER A 158 2.05 10.34 12.42
N ASN A 159 1.18 10.63 11.46
CA ASN A 159 0.16 9.69 11.01
C ASN A 159 -0.10 9.86 9.53
N PHE A 160 -0.01 8.77 8.80
CA PHE A 160 -0.34 8.68 7.39
C PHE A 160 -1.33 7.54 7.17
N GLU A 161 -2.41 7.83 6.44
CA GLU A 161 -3.45 6.87 6.08
C GLU A 161 -4.00 7.27 4.70
N PRO A 162 -3.76 6.48 3.63
CA PRO A 162 -4.27 6.79 2.30
C PRO A 162 -5.79 6.58 2.25
N ILE A 163 -6.52 7.44 1.52
CA ILE A 163 -7.96 7.23 1.30
C ILE A 163 -8.20 6.07 0.33
N ALA A 164 -7.35 5.96 -0.66
CA ALA A 164 -7.33 4.90 -1.66
C ALA A 164 -5.96 4.86 -2.34
N GLY A 165 -5.68 3.78 -3.06
CA GLY A 165 -4.51 3.61 -3.89
C GLY A 165 -4.82 3.33 -5.35
N SER A 166 -3.81 3.43 -6.21
CA SER A 166 -3.88 2.89 -7.56
C SER A 166 -2.56 2.24 -7.93
N SER A 167 -2.62 1.13 -8.67
CA SER A 167 -1.45 0.44 -9.18
C SER A 167 -1.65 0.00 -10.63
N GLN A 168 -0.61 0.13 -11.43
CA GLN A 168 -0.59 -0.20 -12.85
C GLN A 168 0.57 -1.12 -13.16
N VAL A 169 0.29 -2.23 -13.83
CA VAL A 169 1.29 -3.21 -14.24
C VAL A 169 1.75 -2.94 -15.67
N ASN A 170 3.03 -3.11 -15.94
CA ASN A 170 3.58 -2.92 -17.29
C ASN A 170 3.33 -4.13 -18.19
N THR A 171 2.46 -3.97 -19.18
CA THR A 171 2.15 -5.03 -20.16
C THR A 171 3.31 -5.40 -21.07
N ASN A 172 4.38 -4.60 -21.14
CA ASN A 172 5.59 -4.90 -21.91
C ASN A 172 6.57 -5.81 -21.16
N LYS A 173 6.25 -6.21 -19.93
CA LYS A 173 7.10 -7.07 -19.10
C LYS A 173 6.49 -8.46 -18.96
N THR A 174 7.38 -9.43 -18.78
CA THR A 174 6.97 -10.82 -18.56
C THR A 174 7.24 -11.18 -17.13
N PHE A 175 6.18 -11.61 -16.44
CA PHE A 175 6.24 -12.01 -15.04
C PHE A 175 6.11 -13.53 -14.89
N TYR A 176 6.62 -14.03 -13.78
CA TYR A 176 6.31 -15.34 -13.27
C TYR A 176 5.10 -15.21 -12.33
N TYR A 177 4.07 -15.96 -12.60
CA TYR A 177 2.85 -16.02 -11.79
C TYR A 177 2.82 -17.33 -11.05
N ASP A 178 2.97 -17.28 -9.73
CA ASP A 178 2.96 -18.45 -8.87
C ASP A 178 1.69 -18.46 -8.04
N THR A 179 0.93 -19.53 -8.16
CA THR A 179 -0.28 -19.76 -7.36
C THR A 179 -0.05 -20.65 -6.15
N ASP A 180 1.18 -21.17 -5.97
CA ASP A 180 1.60 -21.88 -4.76
C ASP A 180 2.64 -21.06 -3.97
N LEU A 181 2.16 -20.05 -3.26
CA LEU A 181 3.01 -19.22 -2.41
C LEU A 181 3.42 -19.92 -1.09
N THR A 182 2.99 -21.16 -0.87
CA THR A 182 3.41 -21.98 0.29
C THR A 182 4.76 -22.63 0.08
N THR A 183 5.27 -22.62 -1.15
CA THR A 183 6.60 -23.09 -1.52
C THR A 183 7.48 -21.97 -2.04
N HIS A 184 8.76 -21.98 -1.70
CA HIS A 184 9.73 -20.98 -2.19
C HIS A 184 10.62 -21.51 -3.31
N ASN A 185 10.70 -22.84 -3.42
CA ASN A 185 11.66 -23.53 -4.29
C ASN A 185 11.13 -23.79 -5.70
N ASP A 186 9.94 -23.34 -6.00
CA ASP A 186 9.42 -23.39 -7.35
C ASP A 186 10.35 -22.57 -8.21
N ALA A 187 10.99 -23.25 -9.14
CA ALA A 187 11.98 -22.65 -10.02
C ALA A 187 11.36 -21.42 -10.69
N LEU A 188 11.57 -20.25 -10.09
CA LEU A 188 11.24 -19.00 -10.75
C LEU A 188 11.76 -19.09 -12.16
N SER A 189 10.88 -19.08 -13.14
CA SER A 189 11.25 -19.31 -14.54
C SER A 189 12.41 -18.41 -14.91
N SER A 190 13.51 -18.99 -15.38
CA SER A 190 14.72 -18.26 -15.72
C SER A 190 14.42 -16.99 -16.53
N GLY A 191 14.91 -15.85 -16.07
CA GLY A 191 14.78 -14.57 -16.76
C GLY A 191 13.45 -13.83 -16.53
N LYS A 192 12.58 -14.28 -15.62
CA LYS A 192 11.34 -13.57 -15.27
C LYS A 192 11.43 -12.94 -13.89
N THR A 193 10.66 -11.89 -13.71
CA THR A 193 10.45 -11.24 -12.39
C THR A 193 9.20 -11.84 -11.73
N ASP A 194 9.29 -12.11 -10.45
CA ASP A 194 8.16 -12.64 -9.66
C ASP A 194 7.07 -11.59 -9.49
N PHE A 195 5.84 -11.91 -9.92
CA PHE A 195 4.71 -10.98 -9.88
C PHE A 195 4.32 -10.62 -8.45
N TYR A 196 4.32 -11.60 -7.54
CA TYR A 196 4.03 -11.37 -6.12
C TYR A 196 5.00 -10.35 -5.53
N THR A 197 6.31 -10.53 -5.72
CA THR A 197 7.35 -9.62 -5.25
C THR A 197 7.15 -8.19 -5.75
N VAL A 198 6.84 -8.03 -7.06
CA VAL A 198 6.58 -6.71 -7.63
C VAL A 198 5.36 -6.07 -6.97
N MET A 199 4.27 -6.82 -6.82
CA MET A 199 3.05 -6.24 -6.28
C MET A 199 3.13 -5.93 -4.78
N VAL A 200 3.86 -6.73 -3.99
CA VAL A 200 4.16 -6.39 -2.58
C VAL A 200 4.91 -5.06 -2.49
N HIS A 201 5.91 -4.85 -3.35
CA HIS A 201 6.65 -3.59 -3.44
C HIS A 201 5.71 -2.41 -3.80
N GLU A 202 4.90 -2.56 -4.84
CA GLU A 202 3.99 -1.52 -5.30
C GLU A 202 2.94 -1.13 -4.23
N ILE A 203 2.39 -2.12 -3.53
CA ILE A 203 1.45 -1.84 -2.44
C ILE A 203 2.16 -1.14 -1.28
N GLY A 204 3.43 -1.42 -1.03
CA GLY A 204 4.27 -0.65 -0.09
C GLY A 204 4.25 0.86 -0.39
N HIS A 205 4.28 1.27 -1.66
CA HIS A 205 4.15 2.68 -2.05
C HIS A 205 2.77 3.25 -1.71
N VAL A 206 1.69 2.49 -1.91
CA VAL A 206 0.35 2.89 -1.49
C VAL A 206 0.29 3.07 0.03
N MET A 207 0.90 2.15 0.78
CA MET A 207 0.91 2.15 2.25
C MET A 207 1.77 3.27 2.86
N GLY A 208 2.54 4.00 2.08
CA GLY A 208 3.24 5.19 2.57
C GLY A 208 4.73 5.29 2.28
N PHE A 209 5.32 4.33 1.55
CA PHE A 209 6.66 4.52 0.96
C PHE A 209 6.60 5.55 -0.18
N SER A 210 6.20 6.75 0.17
CA SER A 210 6.03 7.86 -0.77
C SER A 210 6.07 9.19 -0.03
N SER A 211 6.18 10.30 -0.75
CA SER A 211 6.19 11.63 -0.14
C SER A 211 4.83 11.95 0.49
N ASN A 212 4.75 11.92 1.82
CA ASN A 212 3.65 12.37 2.65
C ASN A 212 4.20 13.14 3.85
N ASN A 213 3.34 13.72 4.70
CA ASN A 213 3.79 14.56 5.81
C ASN A 213 4.56 13.75 6.89
N ALA A 214 4.10 12.55 7.22
CA ALA A 214 4.78 11.67 8.17
C ALA A 214 6.13 11.18 7.62
N TRP A 215 6.18 10.86 6.32
CA TRP A 215 7.42 10.54 5.62
C TRP A 215 8.45 11.67 5.74
N ASN A 216 8.04 12.90 5.40
CA ASN A 216 8.92 14.06 5.42
C ASN A 216 9.41 14.39 6.83
N ALA A 217 8.60 14.15 7.86
CA ALA A 217 8.99 14.34 9.27
C ALA A 217 10.04 13.33 9.75
N ASN A 218 10.08 12.13 9.19
CA ASN A 218 11.00 11.06 9.54
C ASN A 218 12.24 10.97 8.62
N LYS A 219 12.36 11.86 7.65
CA LYS A 219 13.48 11.88 6.70
C LYS A 219 14.42 13.06 6.98
N SER A 220 15.72 12.81 6.97
CA SER A 220 16.76 13.85 7.06
C SER A 220 17.80 13.63 5.96
N GLY A 221 17.81 14.51 4.96
CA GLY A 221 18.65 14.35 3.78
C GLY A 221 18.31 13.04 3.03
N SER A 222 19.32 12.21 2.82
CA SER A 222 19.19 10.87 2.22
C SER A 222 19.10 9.76 3.26
N SER A 223 18.56 10.02 4.44
CA SER A 223 18.46 9.03 5.50
C SER A 223 17.08 9.05 6.14
N TRP A 224 16.58 7.88 6.49
CA TRP A 224 15.43 7.70 7.35
C TRP A 224 15.86 7.74 8.82
N THR A 225 15.15 8.48 9.64
CA THR A 225 15.49 8.73 11.05
C THR A 225 14.45 8.22 12.03
N GLY A 226 13.38 7.60 11.53
CA GLY A 226 12.31 7.03 12.35
C GLY A 226 12.83 5.98 13.33
N ALA A 227 12.30 5.96 14.53
CA ALA A 227 12.87 5.18 15.64
C ALA A 227 12.73 3.66 15.43
N ASN A 228 11.61 3.21 14.84
CA ASN A 228 11.35 1.80 14.62
C ASN A 228 12.27 1.23 13.53
N ALA A 229 12.38 1.90 12.38
CA ALA A 229 13.27 1.46 11.31
C ALA A 229 14.75 1.52 11.74
N LYS A 230 15.15 2.50 12.55
CA LYS A 230 16.50 2.52 13.14
C LYS A 230 16.76 1.32 14.04
N ALA A 231 15.77 0.92 14.85
CA ALA A 231 15.92 -0.26 15.71
C ALA A 231 16.20 -1.52 14.89
N GLU A 232 15.50 -1.68 13.75
CA GLU A 232 15.73 -2.77 12.79
C GLU A 232 17.07 -2.63 12.05
N TYR A 233 17.62 -1.43 11.96
CA TYR A 233 18.91 -1.15 11.28
C TYR A 233 20.06 -0.86 12.28
N ASN A 234 20.21 -1.69 13.29
CA ASN A 234 21.27 -1.58 14.31
C ASN A 234 21.36 -0.20 14.98
N ASN A 235 20.23 0.44 15.22
CA ASN A 235 20.07 1.78 15.79
C ASN A 235 20.79 2.90 14.98
N GLN A 236 21.04 2.65 13.69
CA GLN A 236 21.57 3.65 12.76
C GLN A 236 20.47 4.23 11.88
N ASN A 237 20.68 5.41 11.34
CA ASN A 237 19.79 5.95 10.30
C ASN A 237 19.85 5.06 9.07
N VAL A 238 18.68 4.75 8.49
CA VAL A 238 18.61 3.88 7.32
C VAL A 238 18.85 4.71 6.05
N PRO A 239 19.82 4.35 5.21
CA PRO A 239 20.04 5.06 3.95
C PRO A 239 18.84 4.96 3.01
N MET A 240 18.53 6.07 2.31
CA MET A 240 17.42 6.17 1.38
C MET A 240 17.90 6.48 -0.02
N TYR A 241 17.43 5.72 -1.00
CA TYR A 241 17.58 6.01 -2.41
C TYR A 241 16.40 6.87 -2.87
N SER A 242 16.68 8.07 -3.34
CA SER A 242 15.66 9.03 -3.78
C SER A 242 14.58 9.32 -2.72
N THR A 243 13.31 9.30 -3.11
CA THR A 243 12.19 9.72 -2.26
C THR A 243 11.33 8.59 -1.73
N ALA A 244 11.57 7.34 -2.11
CA ALA A 244 10.62 6.26 -1.84
C ALA A 244 11.22 4.86 -1.67
N HIS A 245 12.54 4.73 -1.59
CA HIS A 245 13.21 3.43 -1.51
C HIS A 245 14.37 3.45 -0.53
N TRP A 246 14.73 2.27 -0.03
CA TRP A 246 15.96 2.08 0.72
C TRP A 246 17.20 2.15 -0.19
N ASP A 247 18.28 2.74 0.31
CA ASP A 247 19.62 2.70 -0.32
C ASP A 247 20.55 1.88 0.55
N LEU A 248 20.31 0.59 0.62
CA LEU A 248 21.08 -0.27 1.48
C LEU A 248 22.39 -0.68 0.80
N PRO A 249 23.53 -0.66 1.54
CA PRO A 249 24.81 -1.01 0.96
C PRO A 249 24.82 -2.47 0.53
N THR A 250 25.24 -2.68 -0.68
CA THR A 250 25.46 -3.98 -1.29
C THR A 250 26.94 -4.34 -1.24
N ASP A 251 27.31 -5.59 -1.21
CA ASP A 251 28.73 -6.04 -1.17
C ASP A 251 29.52 -5.69 -2.44
N GLY A 252 28.97 -4.93 -3.36
CA GLY A 252 29.58 -4.55 -4.64
C GLY A 252 29.72 -3.05 -4.89
N GLY A 253 29.43 -2.17 -3.92
CA GLY A 253 29.53 -0.71 -4.12
C GLY A 253 28.22 -0.03 -4.43
N ALA A 254 28.21 1.27 -4.47
CA ALA A 254 27.07 2.17 -4.51
C ALA A 254 25.85 1.70 -5.28
N GLY A 255 24.79 1.41 -4.56
CA GLY A 255 23.41 1.41 -5.04
C GLY A 255 23.04 0.34 -6.07
N ASN A 256 22.08 -0.46 -5.75
CA ASN A 256 21.07 -0.98 -6.65
C ASN A 256 21.10 -2.41 -7.15
N SER A 257 22.10 -3.23 -6.96
CA SER A 257 22.02 -4.58 -7.52
C SER A 257 22.95 -5.61 -6.90
N GLY A 258 23.52 -5.32 -5.76
CA GLY A 258 24.36 -6.26 -5.06
C GLY A 258 23.65 -6.85 -3.85
N SER A 259 24.24 -7.88 -3.29
CA SER A 259 23.80 -8.42 -2.01
C SER A 259 23.95 -7.38 -0.92
N LEU A 260 22.92 -7.11 -0.14
CA LEU A 260 22.95 -6.27 1.05
C LEU A 260 24.02 -6.81 2.02
N ASN A 261 24.49 -6.03 2.90
CA ASN A 261 25.35 -6.52 3.98
C ASN A 261 24.46 -7.01 5.13
N PRO A 262 24.27 -8.32 5.32
CA PRO A 262 23.36 -8.87 6.34
C PRO A 262 23.74 -8.47 7.76
N SER A 263 24.98 -8.05 7.99
CA SER A 263 25.41 -7.58 9.31
C SER A 263 24.86 -6.21 9.70
N LYS A 264 24.18 -5.51 8.79
CA LYS A 264 23.58 -4.19 9.04
C LYS A 264 22.06 -4.16 9.16
N VAL A 265 21.39 -5.28 8.86
CA VAL A 265 19.94 -5.40 8.97
C VAL A 265 19.63 -6.51 9.97
N ASN A 266 18.91 -6.19 11.05
CA ASN A 266 18.64 -7.17 12.11
C ASN A 266 17.80 -8.36 11.63
N CYS A 267 16.92 -8.13 10.65
CA CYS A 267 16.02 -9.17 10.17
C CYS A 267 16.69 -10.22 9.28
N ASN A 268 17.91 -10.05 8.84
CA ASN A 268 18.54 -10.92 7.84
C ASN A 268 17.67 -11.18 6.59
N CYS A 269 16.73 -10.32 6.29
CA CYS A 269 15.78 -10.47 5.20
C CYS A 269 16.01 -9.39 4.13
N HIS A 270 15.60 -9.71 2.92
CA HIS A 270 15.70 -8.79 1.79
C HIS A 270 14.52 -7.79 1.83
N PRO A 271 14.73 -6.50 2.11
CA PRO A 271 13.66 -5.53 2.09
C PRO A 271 12.99 -5.45 0.72
N SER A 272 11.67 -5.40 0.71
CA SER A 272 10.90 -5.26 -0.54
C SER A 272 11.09 -3.90 -1.19
N MET A 273 11.25 -2.85 -0.37
CA MET A 273 11.30 -1.47 -0.83
C MET A 273 12.69 -1.01 -1.30
N LEU A 274 13.40 -1.86 -2.01
CA LEU A 274 14.62 -1.51 -2.75
C LEU A 274 14.28 -0.91 -4.12
N PRO A 275 15.13 -0.04 -4.70
CA PRO A 275 14.85 0.64 -5.96
C PRO A 275 14.86 -0.27 -7.19
N SER A 276 15.21 -1.53 -7.03
CA SER A 276 15.23 -2.53 -8.10
C SER A 276 14.83 -3.90 -7.58
N ILE A 277 14.02 -4.60 -8.35
CA ILE A 277 13.58 -5.96 -8.08
C ILE A 277 14.33 -6.90 -9.01
N GLY A 278 14.99 -7.92 -8.42
CA GLY A 278 15.77 -8.90 -9.14
C GLY A 278 14.90 -9.84 -10.00
N ILE A 279 15.56 -10.52 -10.95
CA ILE A 279 14.99 -11.68 -11.63
C ILE A 279 15.31 -12.94 -10.83
N ASN A 280 14.47 -13.96 -10.95
CA ASN A 280 14.66 -15.26 -10.30
C ASN A 280 14.75 -15.18 -8.75
N SER A 281 14.18 -14.15 -8.15
CA SER A 281 14.13 -13.99 -6.70
C SER A 281 12.72 -13.61 -6.27
N ARG A 282 12.30 -14.16 -5.13
CA ARG A 282 11.07 -13.79 -4.43
C ARG A 282 11.43 -13.09 -3.14
N SER A 283 10.74 -12.02 -2.83
CA SER A 283 10.81 -11.34 -1.56
C SER A 283 9.41 -10.93 -1.09
N SER A 284 9.28 -10.72 0.20
CA SER A 284 8.06 -10.19 0.82
C SER A 284 8.39 -8.90 1.58
N PHE A 285 7.37 -8.27 2.16
CA PHE A 285 7.56 -7.07 2.97
C PHE A 285 8.30 -7.42 4.25
N SER A 286 9.46 -6.82 4.47
CA SER A 286 10.35 -7.17 5.58
C SER A 286 10.01 -6.43 6.87
N ASP A 287 10.58 -6.88 8.00
CA ASP A 287 10.43 -6.18 9.28
C ASP A 287 10.96 -4.75 9.22
N LEU A 288 12.00 -4.48 8.42
CA LEU A 288 12.50 -3.12 8.18
C LEU A 288 11.46 -2.27 7.42
N ASP A 289 10.79 -2.86 6.42
CA ASP A 289 9.73 -2.17 5.68
C ASP A 289 8.53 -1.89 6.60
N PHE A 290 8.10 -2.86 7.40
CA PHE A 290 7.05 -2.66 8.40
C PHE A 290 7.43 -1.67 9.50
N ALA A 291 8.69 -1.61 9.90
CA ALA A 291 9.17 -0.65 10.88
C ALA A 291 9.04 0.80 10.38
N LEU A 292 9.22 1.05 9.07
CA LEU A 292 8.92 2.35 8.49
C LEU A 292 7.41 2.66 8.59
N LEU A 293 6.53 1.70 8.30
CA LEU A 293 5.09 1.91 8.46
C LEU A 293 4.73 2.27 9.90
N LYS A 294 5.38 1.65 10.90
CA LYS A 294 5.24 2.07 12.31
C LYS A 294 5.67 3.51 12.54
N ASP A 295 6.77 3.93 11.93
CA ASP A 295 7.29 5.29 12.08
C ASP A 295 6.35 6.35 11.50
N ILE A 296 5.54 6.00 10.51
CA ILE A 296 4.54 6.89 9.92
C ILE A 296 3.14 6.72 10.52
N GLY A 297 3.00 5.92 11.58
CA GLY A 297 1.81 5.91 12.43
C GLY A 297 0.98 4.62 12.43
N TYR A 298 1.32 3.61 11.62
CA TYR A 298 0.58 2.35 11.62
C TYR A 298 0.86 1.48 12.85
N SER A 299 -0.19 0.79 13.31
CA SER A 299 -0.10 -0.24 14.35
C SER A 299 0.27 -1.57 13.71
N ILE A 300 1.53 -1.99 13.80
CA ILE A 300 2.04 -3.20 13.17
C ILE A 300 2.37 -4.25 14.24
N SER A 301 1.83 -5.46 14.11
CA SER A 301 2.20 -6.61 14.95
C SER A 301 3.60 -7.13 14.60
N GLY A 302 4.26 -7.76 15.58
CA GLY A 302 5.59 -8.35 15.39
C GLY A 302 5.60 -9.60 14.49
N SER A 303 4.45 -10.25 14.32
CA SER A 303 4.27 -11.44 13.48
C SER A 303 2.90 -11.38 12.81
N PRO A 304 2.70 -12.08 11.69
CA PRO A 304 1.40 -12.22 11.08
C PRO A 304 0.37 -12.75 12.08
N THR A 305 -0.85 -12.20 12.02
CA THR A 305 -2.01 -12.63 12.82
C THR A 305 -3.05 -13.27 11.91
N GLY A 306 -3.87 -14.17 12.45
CA GLY A 306 -4.89 -14.87 11.68
C GLY A 306 -4.41 -16.20 11.09
N THR A 307 -5.16 -16.71 10.09
CA THR A 307 -4.81 -17.95 9.41
C THR A 307 -3.60 -17.71 8.52
N ASN A 308 -2.52 -18.46 8.75
CA ASN A 308 -1.35 -18.42 7.90
C ASN A 308 -0.97 -19.85 7.51
N ILE A 309 -1.23 -20.23 6.27
CA ILE A 309 -0.82 -21.52 5.69
C ILE A 309 0.50 -21.40 4.92
N GLY A 310 1.06 -20.19 4.84
CA GLY A 310 2.34 -19.92 4.21
C GLY A 310 3.51 -20.46 5.00
N GLY A 311 4.68 -20.43 4.40
CA GLY A 311 5.91 -20.98 4.95
C GLY A 311 6.88 -19.92 5.44
N THR A 312 7.84 -20.37 6.25
CA THR A 312 9.07 -19.64 6.54
C THR A 312 10.11 -20.06 5.50
N PHE A 313 10.66 -19.10 4.81
CA PHE A 313 11.63 -19.34 3.73
C PHE A 313 13.01 -18.81 4.14
N THR A 314 14.04 -19.48 3.65
CA THR A 314 15.41 -18.97 3.78
C THR A 314 15.77 -18.24 2.50
N ASP A 315 16.16 -16.97 2.61
CA ASP A 315 16.67 -16.22 1.48
C ASP A 315 17.97 -16.85 1.00
N PRO A 316 18.05 -17.32 -0.25
CA PRO A 316 19.24 -18.00 -0.77
C PRO A 316 20.44 -17.08 -0.91
N VAL A 317 20.25 -15.78 -0.97
CA VAL A 317 21.29 -14.77 -1.12
C VAL A 317 21.80 -14.30 0.25
N TRP A 318 20.88 -14.21 1.23
CA TRP A 318 21.10 -13.54 2.53
C TRP A 318 21.26 -14.51 3.69
N GLY A 319 20.73 -15.75 3.52
CA GLY A 319 20.71 -16.77 4.56
C GLY A 319 19.75 -16.48 5.72
N GLY A 320 19.00 -15.36 5.66
CA GLY A 320 17.97 -15.02 6.62
C GLY A 320 16.64 -15.69 6.31
N THR A 321 15.74 -15.73 7.28
CA THR A 321 14.39 -16.28 7.10
C THR A 321 13.38 -15.16 6.98
N TYR A 322 12.38 -15.33 6.10
CA TYR A 322 11.23 -14.46 5.98
C TYR A 322 9.96 -15.29 5.83
N GLU A 323 8.82 -14.69 6.17
CA GLU A 323 7.52 -15.32 6.03
C GLU A 323 6.77 -14.73 4.84
N ILE A 324 6.12 -15.60 4.05
CA ILE A 324 5.06 -15.19 3.13
C ILE A 324 3.75 -15.59 3.78
N PRO A 325 2.98 -14.65 4.33
CA PRO A 325 1.66 -14.95 4.85
C PRO A 325 0.75 -15.36 3.69
N VAL A 326 0.11 -16.51 3.80
CA VAL A 326 -0.84 -17.04 2.82
C VAL A 326 -2.14 -17.36 3.55
N LYS A 327 -3.24 -16.75 3.12
CA LYS A 327 -4.54 -16.89 3.74
C LYS A 327 -5.19 -18.24 3.42
N GLU A 328 -5.09 -18.66 2.16
CA GLU A 328 -5.74 -19.85 1.62
C GLU A 328 -5.01 -20.34 0.36
N THR A 329 -5.23 -21.60 -0.03
CA THR A 329 -4.70 -22.12 -1.30
C THR A 329 -5.46 -21.54 -2.51
N TYR A 330 -4.83 -21.59 -3.69
CA TYR A 330 -5.52 -21.19 -4.93
C TYR A 330 -6.76 -22.04 -5.21
N ALA A 331 -6.72 -23.32 -4.88
CA ALA A 331 -7.87 -24.21 -5.06
C ALA A 331 -9.04 -23.85 -4.12
N ASP A 332 -8.75 -23.50 -2.87
CA ASP A 332 -9.76 -23.05 -1.91
C ASP A 332 -10.36 -21.70 -2.34
N TRP A 333 -9.52 -20.79 -2.80
CA TRP A 333 -9.95 -19.49 -3.33
C TRP A 333 -10.89 -19.65 -4.53
N LEU A 334 -10.56 -20.53 -5.50
CA LEU A 334 -11.41 -20.82 -6.66
C LEU A 334 -12.76 -21.45 -6.28
N SER A 335 -12.78 -22.26 -5.20
CA SER A 335 -14.01 -22.90 -4.73
C SER A 335 -14.93 -21.96 -3.94
N GLY A 336 -14.51 -20.74 -3.69
CA GLY A 336 -15.25 -19.73 -2.93
C GLY A 336 -15.16 -19.93 -1.42
N GLY A 337 -14.18 -20.70 -0.94
CA GLY A 337 -13.96 -20.95 0.49
C GLY A 337 -13.43 -19.75 1.29
N GLY A 338 -12.97 -18.70 0.63
CA GLY A 338 -12.47 -17.45 1.22
C GLY A 338 -13.27 -16.26 0.75
N GLY A 339 -14.50 -16.14 1.18
CA GLY A 339 -15.35 -15.10 0.70
C GLY A 339 -15.44 -13.90 1.63
N GLY A 340 -14.83 -12.84 1.34
CA GLY A 340 -15.13 -11.54 1.90
C GLY A 340 -14.71 -10.45 0.94
N GLY A 341 -15.53 -10.11 -0.02
CA GLY A 341 -15.30 -8.92 -0.83
C GLY A 341 -15.69 -9.10 -2.28
N GLY A 342 -16.90 -8.65 -2.64
CA GLY A 342 -17.24 -8.23 -3.99
C GLY A 342 -17.64 -9.33 -4.95
N GLY A 343 -18.92 -9.52 -4.98
CA GLY A 343 -19.82 -10.06 -5.95
C GLY A 343 -19.33 -10.57 -7.28
N GLY A 344 -19.66 -11.79 -7.47
CA GLY A 344 -20.31 -12.51 -8.51
C GLY A 344 -20.23 -12.03 -9.93
N GLY A 345 -19.99 -12.97 -10.77
CA GLY A 345 -20.32 -12.82 -12.16
C GLY A 345 -19.60 -13.80 -13.04
N GLY A 346 -20.19 -14.95 -13.13
CA GLY A 346 -20.31 -15.94 -14.08
C GLY A 346 -19.61 -15.91 -15.41
N GLY A 347 -19.15 -17.09 -15.79
CA GLY A 347 -19.41 -17.58 -17.12
C GLY A 347 -18.28 -17.71 -18.07
N GLY A 348 -17.75 -18.91 -18.19
CA GLY A 348 -17.75 -19.58 -19.47
C GLY A 348 -16.56 -19.46 -20.38
N GLY A 349 -15.82 -20.56 -20.47
CA GLY A 349 -15.58 -21.16 -21.75
C GLY A 349 -14.27 -20.90 -22.46
N GLY A 350 -13.39 -21.88 -22.44
CA GLY A 350 -12.92 -22.50 -23.65
C GLY A 350 -11.63 -22.04 -24.30
N GLY A 351 -10.62 -22.89 -24.25
CA GLY A 351 -9.98 -23.35 -25.45
C GLY A 351 -8.66 -22.75 -25.87
N GLY A 352 -7.59 -23.48 -25.68
CA GLY A 352 -6.78 -23.96 -26.77
C GLY A 352 -5.56 -23.21 -27.21
N GLY A 353 -4.39 -23.84 -27.07
CA GLY A 353 -3.45 -23.95 -28.14
C GLY A 353 -2.22 -23.08 -28.14
N GLY A 354 -1.10 -23.57 -27.71
CA GLY A 354 -0.02 -24.06 -28.58
C GLY A 354 1.06 -23.08 -28.97
N GLY A 355 2.30 -23.40 -28.61
CA GLY A 355 3.43 -23.27 -29.52
C GLY A 355 4.45 -22.21 -29.20
N GLY A 356 5.56 -22.53 -28.58
CA GLY A 356 6.81 -22.78 -29.23
C GLY A 356 7.78 -21.63 -29.33
N GLY A 357 8.92 -21.75 -28.65
CA GLY A 357 10.18 -21.48 -29.28
C GLY A 357 10.98 -20.27 -28.93
N GLY A 358 12.12 -20.46 -28.24
CA GLY A 358 13.35 -19.85 -28.68
C GLY A 358 13.97 -18.77 -27.84
N GLY A 359 14.85 -19.09 -26.95
CA GLY A 359 16.21 -18.73 -26.74
C GLY A 359 16.65 -17.28 -26.91
N GLY A 360 17.32 -16.75 -25.87
CA GLY A 360 18.18 -15.60 -26.00
C GLY A 360 18.55 -15.08 -24.64
N GLY A 361 19.66 -15.57 -24.07
CA GLY A 361 20.24 -15.05 -22.84
C GLY A 361 20.72 -13.61 -23.01
N GLY A 362 20.32 -12.75 -22.09
CA GLY A 362 20.87 -11.44 -21.93
C GLY A 362 20.73 -11.06 -20.48
N GLY A 363 21.82 -11.09 -19.71
CA GLY A 363 21.88 -10.57 -18.38
C GLY A 363 21.58 -9.07 -18.37
N GLY A 364 20.32 -8.74 -18.14
CA GLY A 364 19.87 -7.37 -17.95
C GLY A 364 19.86 -7.04 -16.47
N SER A 365 20.76 -6.17 -16.03
CA SER A 365 20.61 -5.50 -14.76
C SER A 365 19.27 -4.79 -14.74
N ALA A 366 18.44 -5.05 -13.72
CA ALA A 366 17.20 -4.30 -13.52
C ALA A 366 17.56 -2.83 -13.40
N ALA A 367 16.93 -1.98 -14.21
CA ALA A 367 17.13 -0.54 -14.10
C ALA A 367 16.22 0.02 -12.99
N PRO A 368 16.65 1.07 -12.29
CA PRO A 368 15.88 1.71 -11.26
C PRO A 368 14.55 2.25 -11.81
N GLU A 369 13.52 2.17 -11.02
CA GLU A 369 12.24 2.80 -11.32
C GLU A 369 12.39 4.31 -11.48
N PRO A 370 11.66 4.94 -12.43
CA PRO A 370 11.66 6.38 -12.53
C PRO A 370 11.07 6.99 -11.27
N ALA A 371 11.83 7.89 -10.65
CA ALA A 371 11.32 8.71 -9.55
C ALA A 371 10.14 9.53 -10.07
N TYR A 372 8.92 9.10 -9.78
CA TYR A 372 7.75 9.94 -10.01
C TYR A 372 7.80 11.07 -8.99
N ILE A 373 8.19 12.24 -9.48
CA ILE A 373 7.90 13.48 -8.79
C ILE A 373 6.38 13.65 -8.86
N PHE A 374 5.68 13.17 -7.84
CA PHE A 374 4.34 13.64 -7.59
C PHE A 374 4.49 15.12 -7.28
N THR A 375 4.32 15.95 -8.30
CA THR A 375 4.13 17.37 -8.09
C THR A 375 2.83 17.47 -7.32
N LEU A 376 2.93 17.59 -6.00
CA LEU A 376 1.87 18.12 -5.18
C LEU A 376 1.59 19.51 -5.77
N LEU A 377 0.67 19.59 -6.72
CA LEU A 377 -0.05 20.82 -7.01
C LEU A 377 -0.85 21.08 -5.73
N GLY A 378 -0.15 21.70 -4.77
CA GLY A 378 -0.80 22.33 -3.65
C GLY A 378 -1.89 23.20 -4.25
N GLY A 379 -3.14 22.76 -4.04
CA GLY A 379 -4.28 23.55 -4.41
C GLY A 379 -4.09 24.93 -3.83
N PHE A 380 -3.83 25.90 -4.68
CA PHE A 380 -3.89 27.30 -4.31
C PHE A 380 -5.28 27.53 -3.71
N MET A 381 -5.31 27.59 -2.38
CA MET A 381 -6.45 28.06 -1.63
C MET A 381 -6.67 29.51 -2.03
N THR A 382 -7.47 29.74 -3.05
CA THR A 382 -7.96 31.09 -3.37
C THR A 382 -9.01 31.42 -2.32
N LEU A 383 -8.56 31.86 -1.17
CA LEU A 383 -9.38 32.53 -0.19
C LEU A 383 -9.92 33.81 -0.87
N ILE A 384 -11.16 33.74 -1.37
CA ILE A 384 -11.93 34.90 -1.75
C ILE A 384 -12.32 35.60 -0.46
N PHE A 385 -11.43 36.41 0.08
CA PHE A 385 -11.82 37.44 1.04
C PHE A 385 -12.61 38.46 0.29
N GLY A 386 -13.88 38.52 0.56
CA GLY A 386 -14.75 39.58 0.13
C GLY A 386 -14.12 40.97 0.45
N LYS A 387 -14.05 41.81 -0.57
CA LYS A 387 -13.67 43.21 -0.44
C LYS A 387 -14.47 43.87 0.69
N LYS A 388 -13.83 44.09 1.82
CA LYS A 388 -14.19 45.20 2.71
C LYS A 388 -12.97 46.11 2.87
N ASN A 389 -13.20 47.32 2.43
CA ASN A 389 -12.35 48.50 2.48
C ASN A 389 -11.33 48.53 3.62
N LEU A 390 -10.06 48.54 3.29
CA LEU A 390 -9.02 49.10 4.16
C LEU A 390 -8.31 50.21 3.42
N PRO A 391 -8.40 51.47 3.90
CA PRO A 391 -7.62 52.58 3.37
C PRO A 391 -6.22 52.58 4.01
N ASN A 392 -5.22 52.87 3.15
CA ASN A 392 -3.92 53.42 3.52
C ASN A 392 -2.94 52.58 4.35
N LEU A 393 -2.12 51.81 3.64
CA LEU A 393 -0.73 51.60 4.08
C LEU A 393 0.24 51.73 2.88
N ARG A 394 0.37 52.93 2.33
CA ARG A 394 1.59 53.30 1.61
C ARG A 394 2.54 53.91 2.62
N ARG A 395 3.64 53.23 2.92
CA ARG A 395 4.99 53.82 3.10
C ARG A 395 5.97 52.77 3.68
N LYS A 396 7.10 52.70 3.00
CA LYS A 396 8.40 52.19 3.42
C LYS A 396 8.72 50.75 3.06
N ILE A 397 9.10 50.52 1.83
CA ILE A 397 10.24 49.66 1.51
C ILE A 397 11.18 50.47 0.64
N SER A 398 12.28 50.88 1.20
CA SER A 398 13.43 51.45 0.51
C SER A 398 14.70 50.91 1.17
N PHE A 399 15.56 50.37 0.32
CA PHE A 399 16.98 50.14 0.49
C PHE A 399 17.44 48.97 1.38
N PHE A 400 17.99 47.93 0.74
CA PHE A 400 19.43 47.67 0.80
C PHE A 400 19.86 46.83 -0.40
N SER A 401 20.51 47.45 -1.36
CA SER A 401 21.44 46.85 -2.29
C SER A 401 22.84 47.18 -1.78
N LYS A 402 23.58 46.19 -1.48
CA LYS A 402 25.01 46.07 -1.74
C LYS A 402 25.41 44.63 -1.62
#